data_7934e205b5807bf88a65284f0ee2b41d
#
_entry.id   7934e205b5807bf88a65284f0ee2b41d
#
_cell.length_a   1.000
_cell.length_b   1.000
_cell.length_c   1.000
_cell.angle_alpha   90.00
_cell.angle_beta   90.00
_cell.angle_gamma   90.00
#
_symmetry.space_group_name_H-M   'P 1'
#
loop_
_entity.id
_entity.type
_entity.pdbx_description
1 polymer ?
#
loop_
_entity_poly.entity_id
_entity_poly.type
_entity_poly.pdbx_seq_one_letter_code
_entity_poly.pdbx_strand_id
1 'polypeptide(L)'
;MNKKQNLRLKIKDIRNNGHFAGLDSVIIQNLFQTNVYISSHSLMIYYPIQSEINLLSILKSDKKVSFPCIREEKIVPYVYSGTFCEGQYKIKEPSNSRPIDIENLDLVIVPALCVDLKGYRIGYGKGYYDRFIKTLNRKKTKLLTLMYDEFVLDDICPESFDERVDYIVTEKRVIKIG
;
A
#
# COMPACT_ATOMS: atom_id res chain seq x y z
N MET A 1 8.00 21.36 -14.67
CA MET A 1 7.77 20.11 -13.91
C MET A 1 6.52 20.27 -13.06
N ASN A 2 5.58 19.31 -13.07
CA ASN A 2 4.33 19.39 -12.29
C ASN A 2 4.66 19.33 -10.77
N LYS A 3 3.85 20.03 -9.92
CA LYS A 3 3.98 20.07 -8.45
C LYS A 3 4.10 18.67 -7.83
N LYS A 4 3.31 17.68 -8.30
CA LYS A 4 3.39 16.28 -7.87
C LYS A 4 4.73 15.62 -8.22
N GLN A 5 5.32 15.93 -9.35
CA GLN A 5 6.63 15.37 -9.73
C GLN A 5 7.75 15.90 -8.83
N ASN A 6 7.73 17.21 -8.53
CA ASN A 6 8.69 17.82 -7.60
C ASN A 6 8.57 17.22 -6.20
N LEU A 7 7.33 17.08 -5.70
CA LEU A 7 7.08 16.48 -4.39
C LEU A 7 7.53 15.01 -4.33
N ARG A 8 7.29 14.25 -5.41
CA ARG A 8 7.73 12.85 -5.53
C ARG A 8 9.25 12.72 -5.45
N LEU A 9 10.00 13.57 -6.13
CA LEU A 9 11.46 13.56 -6.11
C LEU A 9 12.01 13.93 -4.73
N LYS A 10 11.48 15.01 -4.13
CA LYS A 10 11.87 15.47 -2.81
C LYS A 10 11.64 14.40 -1.73
N ILE A 11 10.46 13.78 -1.73
CA ILE A 11 10.13 12.76 -0.71
C ILE A 11 10.97 11.50 -0.91
N LYS A 12 11.19 11.07 -2.15
CA LYS A 12 12.10 9.94 -2.42
C LYS A 12 13.50 10.18 -1.86
N ASP A 13 14.04 11.37 -2.07
CA ASP A 13 15.36 11.74 -1.56
C ASP A 13 15.39 11.69 -0.03
N ILE A 14 14.41 12.31 0.64
CA ILE A 14 14.32 12.30 2.11
C ILE A 14 14.19 10.86 2.63
N ARG A 15 13.33 10.02 2.02
CA ARG A 15 13.13 8.63 2.47
C ARG A 15 14.36 7.75 2.27
N ASN A 16 15.13 7.98 1.21
CA ASN A 16 16.34 7.21 0.96
C ASN A 16 17.51 7.59 1.88
N ASN A 17 17.56 8.86 2.31
CA ASN A 17 18.64 9.40 3.14
C ASN A 17 18.23 9.55 4.63
N GLY A 18 16.97 9.38 4.95
CA GLY A 18 16.42 9.52 6.30
C GLY A 18 16.68 8.33 7.21
N HIS A 19 16.56 8.56 8.52
CA HIS A 19 16.77 7.56 9.55
C HIS A 19 15.42 7.06 10.09
N PHE A 20 14.83 6.06 9.43
CA PHE A 20 13.54 5.46 9.80
C PHE A 20 13.71 4.09 10.47
N ALA A 21 14.94 3.75 10.89
CA ALA A 21 15.24 2.46 11.48
C ALA A 21 14.34 2.17 12.70
N GLY A 22 13.69 1.02 12.68
CA GLY A 22 12.80 0.57 13.76
C GLY A 22 11.37 1.10 13.67
N LEU A 23 11.07 2.16 12.90
CA LEU A 23 9.72 2.70 12.78
C LEU A 23 8.76 1.75 12.05
N ASP A 24 9.26 0.97 11.09
CA ASP A 24 8.46 -0.05 10.41
C ASP A 24 7.77 -0.99 11.39
N SER A 25 8.51 -1.48 12.40
CA SER A 25 7.97 -2.39 13.39
C SER A 25 6.86 -1.75 14.23
N VAL A 26 6.99 -0.47 14.59
CA VAL A 26 5.97 0.28 15.33
C VAL A 26 4.72 0.48 14.46
N ILE A 27 4.89 0.86 13.19
CA ILE A 27 3.78 1.01 12.24
C ILE A 27 3.01 -0.30 12.09
N ILE A 28 3.72 -1.43 11.96
CA ILE A 28 3.11 -2.75 11.84
C ILE A 28 2.40 -3.17 13.13
N GLN A 29 2.95 -2.87 14.31
CA GLN A 29 2.26 -3.09 15.57
C GLN A 29 0.96 -2.28 15.65
N ASN A 30 0.99 -1.01 15.25
CA ASN A 30 -0.21 -0.17 15.19
C ASN A 30 -1.23 -0.71 14.19
N LEU A 31 -0.80 -1.19 13.00
CA LEU A 31 -1.67 -1.86 12.03
C LEU A 31 -2.41 -3.05 12.66
N PHE A 32 -1.67 -3.93 13.36
CA PHE A 32 -2.24 -5.15 13.96
C PHE A 32 -3.30 -4.87 15.02
N GLN A 33 -3.31 -3.67 15.60
CA GLN A 33 -4.32 -3.24 16.59
C GLN A 33 -5.55 -2.60 15.94
N THR A 34 -5.53 -2.32 14.64
CA THR A 34 -6.69 -1.71 13.96
C THR A 34 -7.82 -2.71 13.75
N ASN A 35 -9.07 -2.27 13.99
CA ASN A 35 -10.23 -3.11 13.73
C ASN A 35 -10.31 -3.55 12.26
N VAL A 36 -9.90 -2.68 11.32
CA VAL A 36 -9.91 -3.01 9.89
C VAL A 36 -8.96 -4.16 9.54
N TYR A 37 -7.79 -4.25 10.20
CA TYR A 37 -6.89 -5.38 10.04
C TYR A 37 -7.42 -6.63 10.75
N ILE A 38 -7.87 -6.50 11.99
CA ILE A 38 -8.34 -7.63 12.81
C ILE A 38 -9.51 -8.33 12.12
N SER A 39 -10.49 -7.60 11.59
CA SER A 39 -11.68 -8.16 10.94
C SER A 39 -11.45 -8.66 9.52
N SER A 40 -10.33 -8.35 8.90
CA SER A 40 -10.02 -8.79 7.53
C SER A 40 -9.47 -10.21 7.53
N HIS A 41 -9.95 -11.05 6.62
CA HIS A 41 -9.46 -12.42 6.39
C HIS A 41 -8.58 -12.52 5.14
N SER A 42 -8.83 -11.68 4.14
CA SER A 42 -8.12 -11.68 2.86
C SER A 42 -7.53 -10.31 2.57
N LEU A 43 -6.21 -10.26 2.38
CA LEU A 43 -5.46 -9.04 2.19
C LEU A 43 -4.71 -9.05 0.86
N MET A 44 -4.61 -7.89 0.21
CA MET A 44 -3.56 -7.63 -0.76
C MET A 44 -2.55 -6.66 -0.14
N ILE A 45 -1.28 -7.07 -0.12
CA ILE A 45 -0.15 -6.26 0.35
C ILE A 45 0.87 -6.11 -0.77
N TYR A 46 1.75 -5.12 -0.69
CA TYR A 46 2.85 -4.97 -1.65
C TYR A 46 4.13 -5.70 -1.18
N TYR A 47 5.00 -6.07 -2.10
CA TYR A 47 6.37 -6.44 -1.77
C TYR A 47 7.19 -5.15 -1.65
N PRO A 48 7.80 -4.88 -0.47
CA PRO A 48 8.46 -3.59 -0.25
C PRO A 48 9.68 -3.43 -1.14
N ILE A 49 9.79 -2.26 -1.76
CA ILE A 49 10.94 -1.87 -2.60
C ILE A 49 11.55 -0.57 -2.08
N GLN A 50 12.86 -0.41 -2.24
CA GLN A 50 13.57 0.81 -1.83
C GLN A 50 13.28 1.18 -0.37
N SER A 51 12.77 2.40 -0.14
CA SER A 51 12.42 2.95 1.18
C SER A 51 10.95 2.72 1.59
N GLU A 52 10.26 1.75 0.99
CA GLU A 52 8.91 1.38 1.43
C GLU A 52 8.94 0.66 2.78
N ILE A 53 7.89 0.85 3.56
CA ILE A 53 7.73 0.20 4.87
C ILE A 53 7.69 -1.31 4.67
N ASN A 54 8.52 -2.02 5.42
CA ASN A 54 8.57 -3.47 5.38
C ASN A 54 7.42 -4.08 6.17
N LEU A 55 6.44 -4.61 5.46
CA LEU A 55 5.22 -5.21 6.02
C LEU A 55 5.18 -6.75 5.87
N LEU A 56 6.29 -7.39 5.50
CA LEU A 56 6.31 -8.84 5.26
C LEU A 56 6.08 -9.69 6.52
N SER A 57 6.16 -9.11 7.71
CA SER A 57 5.77 -9.81 8.95
C SER A 57 4.29 -10.21 8.97
N ILE A 58 3.43 -9.57 8.16
CA ILE A 58 2.03 -9.96 7.95
C ILE A 58 1.92 -11.41 7.45
N LEU A 59 2.93 -11.92 6.74
CA LEU A 59 2.97 -13.31 6.25
C LEU A 59 3.01 -14.36 7.37
N LYS A 60 3.30 -13.96 8.60
CA LYS A 60 3.26 -14.84 9.78
C LYS A 60 1.85 -14.98 10.38
N SER A 61 0.89 -14.20 9.89
CA SER A 61 -0.51 -14.30 10.32
C SER A 61 -1.23 -15.45 9.61
N ASP A 62 -2.39 -15.80 10.11
CA ASP A 62 -3.31 -16.80 9.53
C ASP A 62 -4.15 -16.26 8.36
N LYS A 63 -3.92 -14.99 7.98
CA LYS A 63 -4.69 -14.32 6.94
C LYS A 63 -4.28 -14.80 5.54
N LYS A 64 -5.24 -14.83 4.63
CA LYS A 64 -4.97 -15.08 3.21
C LYS A 64 -4.34 -13.86 2.58
N VAL A 65 -3.04 -13.94 2.33
CA VAL A 65 -2.26 -12.82 1.77
C VAL A 65 -2.07 -13.01 0.27
N SER A 66 -2.25 -11.93 -0.48
CA SER A 66 -1.97 -11.84 -1.92
C SER A 66 -1.06 -10.65 -2.21
N PHE A 67 -0.38 -10.69 -3.34
CA PHE A 67 0.50 -9.63 -3.84
C PHE A 67 0.06 -9.19 -5.23
N PRO A 68 0.24 -7.91 -5.59
CA PRO A 68 -0.03 -7.41 -6.92
C PRO A 68 1.00 -7.97 -7.92
N CYS A 69 0.51 -8.63 -8.95
CA CYS A 69 1.29 -8.97 -10.13
C CYS A 69 0.83 -8.09 -11.30
N ILE A 70 1.76 -7.62 -12.11
CA ILE A 70 1.39 -6.85 -13.29
C ILE A 70 1.16 -7.80 -14.47
N ARG A 71 -0.04 -7.78 -15.02
CA ARG A 71 -0.43 -8.53 -16.22
C ARG A 71 -1.16 -7.59 -17.17
N GLU A 72 -0.70 -7.46 -18.40
CA GLU A 72 -1.31 -6.57 -19.41
C GLU A 72 -1.57 -5.15 -18.88
N GLU A 73 -0.57 -4.58 -18.22
CA GLU A 73 -0.62 -3.24 -17.61
C GLU A 73 -1.69 -3.06 -16.51
N LYS A 74 -2.20 -4.16 -15.94
CA LYS A 74 -3.16 -4.16 -14.84
C LYS A 74 -2.59 -4.88 -13.63
N ILE A 75 -3.03 -4.47 -12.44
CA ILE A 75 -2.80 -5.24 -11.22
C ILE A 75 -3.76 -6.43 -11.19
N VAL A 76 -3.18 -7.61 -11.08
CA VAL A 76 -3.90 -8.86 -10.78
C VAL A 76 -3.34 -9.41 -9.47
N PRO A 77 -4.14 -9.52 -8.40
CA PRO A 77 -3.66 -10.07 -7.12
C PRO A 77 -3.44 -11.58 -7.22
N TYR A 78 -2.27 -12.06 -6.79
CA TYR A 78 -1.94 -13.48 -6.72
C TYR A 78 -1.74 -13.91 -5.26
N VAL A 79 -2.29 -15.06 -4.88
CA VAL A 79 -2.16 -15.60 -3.52
C VAL A 79 -0.69 -15.92 -3.22
N TYR A 80 -0.23 -15.56 -2.03
CA TYR A 80 1.10 -15.99 -1.58
C TYR A 80 1.13 -17.50 -1.33
N SER A 81 2.09 -18.17 -1.95
CA SER A 81 2.24 -19.63 -1.94
C SER A 81 3.43 -20.13 -1.11
N GLY A 82 4.05 -19.23 -0.33
CA GLY A 82 5.25 -19.53 0.46
C GLY A 82 6.57 -19.11 -0.20
N THR A 83 6.59 -18.90 -1.52
CA THR A 83 7.80 -18.53 -2.26
C THR A 83 7.55 -17.37 -3.22
N PHE A 84 8.64 -16.69 -3.60
CA PHE A 84 8.63 -15.59 -4.57
C PHE A 84 9.54 -15.90 -5.75
N CYS A 85 9.20 -15.36 -6.92
CA CYS A 85 10.06 -15.26 -8.10
C CYS A 85 10.25 -13.79 -8.49
N GLU A 86 11.18 -13.51 -9.39
CA GLU A 86 11.33 -12.18 -9.95
C GLU A 86 10.21 -11.92 -10.96
N GLY A 87 9.45 -10.86 -10.73
CA GLY A 87 8.37 -10.40 -11.59
C GLY A 87 8.74 -9.17 -12.42
N GLN A 88 7.73 -8.51 -12.95
CA GLN A 88 7.91 -7.29 -13.71
C GLN A 88 8.54 -6.19 -12.85
N TYR A 89 9.39 -5.36 -13.45
CA TYR A 89 10.16 -4.30 -12.77
C TYR A 89 11.11 -4.79 -11.69
N LYS A 90 11.53 -6.07 -11.73
CA LYS A 90 12.38 -6.71 -10.70
C LYS A 90 11.73 -6.69 -9.30
N ILE A 91 10.41 -6.54 -9.23
CA ILE A 91 9.65 -6.68 -7.99
C ILE A 91 9.32 -8.16 -7.80
N LYS A 92 9.44 -8.64 -6.57
CA LYS A 92 9.10 -10.04 -6.27
C LYS A 92 7.61 -10.27 -6.33
N GLU A 93 7.21 -11.33 -7.06
CA GLU A 93 5.83 -11.80 -7.20
C GLU A 93 5.72 -13.22 -6.64
N PRO A 94 4.53 -13.64 -6.13
CA PRO A 94 4.33 -15.04 -5.70
C PRO A 94 4.60 -16.02 -6.84
N SER A 95 5.43 -17.04 -6.57
CA SER A 95 5.71 -18.11 -7.53
C SER A 95 4.70 -19.26 -7.38
N ASN A 96 4.47 -20.01 -8.47
CA ASN A 96 3.57 -21.18 -8.46
C ASN A 96 2.19 -20.90 -7.83
N SER A 97 1.62 -19.74 -8.14
CA SER A 97 0.43 -19.21 -7.50
C SER A 97 -0.69 -18.98 -8.51
N ARG A 98 -1.88 -18.69 -7.99
CA ARG A 98 -3.08 -18.40 -8.77
C ARG A 98 -3.63 -17.03 -8.41
N PRO A 99 -4.32 -16.35 -9.34
CA PRO A 99 -5.00 -15.11 -9.03
C PRO A 99 -6.11 -15.34 -7.99
N ILE A 100 -6.36 -14.32 -7.19
CA ILE A 100 -7.52 -14.26 -6.31
C ILE A 100 -8.61 -13.43 -6.99
N ASP A 101 -9.86 -13.84 -6.81
CA ASP A 101 -10.99 -12.99 -7.17
C ASP A 101 -10.99 -11.75 -6.26
N ILE A 102 -10.98 -10.57 -6.89
CA ILE A 102 -10.93 -9.27 -6.20
C ILE A 102 -12.13 -9.03 -5.28
N GLU A 103 -13.28 -9.64 -5.58
CA GLU A 103 -14.46 -9.60 -4.72
C GLU A 103 -14.24 -10.27 -3.36
N ASN A 104 -13.21 -11.08 -3.23
CA ASN A 104 -12.83 -11.74 -1.97
C ASN A 104 -11.79 -10.96 -1.16
N LEU A 105 -11.40 -9.76 -1.59
CA LEU A 105 -10.47 -8.91 -0.84
C LEU A 105 -11.22 -8.09 0.21
N ASP A 106 -10.78 -8.20 1.47
CA ASP A 106 -11.31 -7.40 2.58
C ASP A 106 -10.49 -6.12 2.77
N LEU A 107 -9.15 -6.22 2.64
CA LEU A 107 -8.23 -5.11 2.86
C LEU A 107 -7.14 -5.08 1.78
N VAL A 108 -6.90 -3.90 1.24
CA VAL A 108 -5.76 -3.63 0.36
C VAL A 108 -4.84 -2.61 1.02
N ILE A 109 -3.59 -3.00 1.27
CA ILE A 109 -2.56 -2.08 1.73
C ILE A 109 -1.87 -1.48 0.51
N VAL A 110 -2.06 -0.19 0.32
CA VAL A 110 -1.63 0.55 -0.87
C VAL A 110 -0.30 1.24 -0.62
N PRO A 111 0.73 1.03 -1.45
CA PRO A 111 2.00 1.73 -1.31
C PRO A 111 1.86 3.21 -1.67
N ALA A 112 2.60 4.05 -0.96
CA ALA A 112 2.64 5.48 -1.22
C ALA A 112 3.98 6.08 -0.80
N LEU A 113 4.38 7.17 -1.44
CA LEU A 113 5.51 8.01 -1.03
C LEU A 113 5.09 9.01 0.05
N CYS A 114 3.91 9.59 -0.09
CA CYS A 114 3.25 10.43 0.91
C CYS A 114 1.72 10.34 0.73
N VAL A 115 1.01 10.81 1.74
CA VAL A 115 -0.46 10.85 1.78
C VAL A 115 -0.91 12.14 2.43
N ASP A 116 -2.10 12.64 2.08
CA ASP A 116 -2.69 13.76 2.79
C ASP A 116 -3.79 13.33 3.78
N LEU A 117 -4.19 14.27 4.62
CA LEU A 117 -5.24 14.04 5.63
C LEU A 117 -6.62 13.73 5.04
N LYS A 118 -6.79 13.90 3.72
CA LYS A 118 -8.01 13.53 2.98
C LYS A 118 -7.93 12.11 2.42
N GLY A 119 -6.79 11.43 2.57
CA GLY A 119 -6.54 10.07 2.10
C GLY A 119 -6.03 9.97 0.65
N TYR A 120 -5.78 11.08 -0.03
CA TYR A 120 -5.12 11.05 -1.32
C TYR A 120 -3.63 10.78 -1.17
N ARG A 121 -3.05 10.02 -2.11
CA ARG A 121 -1.66 9.60 -2.01
C ARG A 121 -0.87 9.91 -3.27
N ILE A 122 0.43 10.12 -3.11
CA ILE A 122 1.40 10.15 -4.19
C ILE A 122 2.14 8.81 -4.22
N GLY A 123 1.98 8.09 -5.31
CA GLY A 123 2.74 6.87 -5.62
C GLY A 123 3.87 7.15 -6.62
N TYR A 124 4.39 6.10 -7.23
CA TYR A 124 5.52 6.16 -8.17
C TYR A 124 5.18 6.71 -9.57
N GLY A 125 3.93 7.03 -9.86
CA GLY A 125 3.50 7.77 -11.05
C GLY A 125 3.02 6.94 -12.24
N LYS A 126 2.89 5.62 -12.12
CA LYS A 126 2.36 4.75 -13.19
C LYS A 126 0.84 4.57 -13.16
N GLY A 127 0.15 5.02 -12.09
CA GLY A 127 -1.30 4.96 -11.94
C GLY A 127 -1.90 3.54 -11.83
N TYR A 128 -1.07 2.51 -11.61
CA TYR A 128 -1.56 1.13 -11.49
C TYR A 128 -2.58 0.96 -10.37
N TYR A 129 -2.29 1.51 -9.19
CA TYR A 129 -3.18 1.39 -8.04
C TYR A 129 -4.46 2.20 -8.22
N ASP A 130 -4.42 3.39 -8.84
CA ASP A 130 -5.64 4.18 -9.06
C ASP A 130 -6.58 3.46 -10.03
N ARG A 131 -6.05 2.85 -11.09
CA ARG A 131 -6.85 1.99 -11.99
C ARG A 131 -7.40 0.75 -11.29
N PHE A 132 -6.58 0.09 -10.46
CA PHE A 132 -6.99 -1.10 -9.73
C PHE A 132 -8.09 -0.79 -8.70
N ILE A 133 -7.94 0.27 -7.92
CA ILE A 133 -8.90 0.68 -6.89
C ILE A 133 -10.29 0.92 -7.49
N LYS A 134 -10.38 1.46 -8.72
CA LYS A 134 -11.65 1.66 -9.43
C LYS A 134 -12.38 0.36 -9.76
N THR A 135 -11.68 -0.77 -9.78
CA THR A 135 -12.30 -2.09 -10.02
C THR A 135 -12.83 -2.76 -8.74
N LEU A 136 -12.49 -2.23 -7.58
CA LEU A 136 -12.85 -2.82 -6.29
C LEU A 136 -14.26 -2.44 -5.84
N ASN A 137 -14.92 -3.36 -5.16
CA ASN A 137 -16.15 -3.06 -4.43
C ASN A 137 -15.81 -2.29 -3.13
N ARG A 138 -15.83 -0.97 -3.20
CA ARG A 138 -15.46 -0.07 -2.09
C ARG A 138 -16.38 -0.15 -0.86
N LYS A 139 -17.56 -0.76 -0.97
CA LYS A 139 -18.42 -1.02 0.19
C LYS A 139 -17.84 -2.14 1.06
N LYS A 140 -17.21 -3.12 0.42
CA LYS A 140 -16.61 -4.30 1.07
C LYS A 140 -15.12 -4.09 1.33
N THR A 141 -14.35 -3.85 0.28
CA THR A 141 -12.88 -3.74 0.35
C THR A 141 -12.45 -2.40 0.91
N LYS A 142 -11.69 -2.44 2.00
CA LYS A 142 -11.09 -1.24 2.60
C LYS A 142 -9.68 -1.03 2.07
N LEU A 143 -9.30 0.24 1.95
CA LEU A 143 -7.96 0.65 1.54
C LEU A 143 -7.22 1.28 2.72
N LEU A 144 -5.99 0.89 2.90
CA LEU A 144 -5.12 1.40 3.95
C LEU A 144 -3.75 1.73 3.37
N THR A 145 -3.12 2.79 3.83
CA THR A 145 -1.70 3.03 3.56
C THR A 145 -0.91 3.07 4.87
N LEU A 146 0.29 2.50 4.83
CA LEU A 146 1.28 2.62 5.90
C LEU A 146 2.19 3.78 5.55
N MET A 147 2.49 4.64 6.53
CA MET A 147 3.25 5.85 6.28
C MET A 147 4.06 6.25 7.51
N TYR A 148 5.26 6.83 7.32
CA TYR A 148 5.92 7.58 8.39
C TYR A 148 5.16 8.88 8.60
N ASP A 149 4.87 9.26 9.83
CA ASP A 149 3.99 10.39 10.15
C ASP A 149 4.44 11.72 9.52
N GLU A 150 5.74 11.91 9.32
CA GLU A 150 6.29 13.10 8.66
C GLU A 150 5.90 13.24 7.17
N PHE A 151 5.46 12.16 6.52
CA PHE A 151 4.96 12.18 5.14
C PHE A 151 3.44 12.16 5.05
N VAL A 152 2.76 12.37 6.17
CA VAL A 152 1.34 12.73 6.21
C VAL A 152 1.23 14.25 6.10
N LEU A 153 0.81 14.71 4.93
CA LEU A 153 0.78 16.13 4.55
C LEU A 153 -0.63 16.70 4.69
N ASP A 154 -0.76 18.03 4.74
CA ASP A 154 -2.07 18.68 4.78
C ASP A 154 -2.81 18.53 3.46
N ASP A 155 -2.11 18.71 2.32
CA ASP A 155 -2.68 18.62 0.98
C ASP A 155 -1.61 18.31 -0.07
N ILE A 156 -1.91 17.36 -0.95
CA ILE A 156 -1.03 16.96 -2.05
C ILE A 156 -1.52 17.42 -3.42
N CYS A 157 -2.56 18.25 -3.47
CA CYS A 157 -3.21 18.71 -4.71
C CYS A 157 -3.65 17.53 -5.58
N PRO A 158 -4.66 16.75 -5.16
CA PRO A 158 -5.14 15.58 -5.89
C PRO A 158 -5.74 15.97 -7.24
N GLU A 159 -5.68 15.06 -8.20
CA GLU A 159 -6.33 15.16 -9.50
C GLU A 159 -7.62 14.33 -9.49
N SER A 160 -8.52 14.60 -10.42
CA SER A 160 -9.87 13.98 -10.46
C SER A 160 -9.88 12.45 -10.61
N PHE A 161 -8.78 11.88 -11.04
CA PHE A 161 -8.61 10.42 -11.20
C PHE A 161 -7.91 9.74 -10.03
N ASP A 162 -7.39 10.51 -9.06
CA ASP A 162 -6.75 9.96 -7.86
C ASP A 162 -7.80 9.33 -6.92
N GLU A 163 -7.46 8.17 -6.38
CA GLU A 163 -8.33 7.44 -5.45
C GLU A 163 -7.85 7.60 -4.00
N ARG A 164 -8.80 7.71 -3.06
CA ARG A 164 -8.50 7.86 -1.63
C ARG A 164 -8.37 6.51 -0.94
N VAL A 165 -7.53 6.46 0.10
CA VAL A 165 -7.54 5.38 1.09
C VAL A 165 -8.56 5.67 2.19
N ASP A 166 -8.98 4.64 2.92
CA ASP A 166 -9.91 4.76 4.05
C ASP A 166 -9.16 4.94 5.38
N TYR A 167 -7.90 4.46 5.43
CA TYR A 167 -7.09 4.49 6.65
C TYR A 167 -5.63 4.84 6.33
N ILE A 168 -5.02 5.59 7.25
CA ILE A 168 -3.58 5.84 7.29
C ILE A 168 -3.08 5.35 8.64
N VAL A 169 -2.04 4.52 8.63
CA VAL A 169 -1.39 4.03 9.86
C VAL A 169 0.05 4.50 9.88
N THR A 170 0.42 5.20 10.93
CA THR A 170 1.77 5.70 11.16
C THR A 170 2.35 5.13 12.45
N GLU A 171 3.60 5.45 12.76
CA GLU A 171 4.22 5.12 14.05
C GLU A 171 3.59 5.90 15.21
N LYS A 172 2.88 7.01 14.95
CA LYS A 172 2.30 7.88 15.97
C LYS A 172 0.78 7.75 16.11
N ARG A 173 0.08 7.42 15.02
CA ARG A 173 -1.39 7.49 15.03
C ARG A 173 -2.02 6.62 13.93
N VAL A 174 -3.30 6.33 14.12
CA VAL A 174 -4.18 5.75 13.11
C VAL A 174 -5.22 6.80 12.73
N ILE A 175 -5.31 7.12 11.44
CA ILE A 175 -6.26 8.11 10.91
C ILE A 175 -7.29 7.36 10.08
N LYS A 176 -8.56 7.48 10.44
CA LYS A 176 -9.69 7.03 9.62
C LYS A 176 -10.18 8.20 8.81
N ILE A 177 -10.23 8.02 7.50
CA ILE A 177 -10.72 9.02 6.55
C ILE A 177 -12.25 8.96 6.52
N GLY A 178 -12.86 10.11 6.57
CA GLY A 178 -14.32 10.27 6.56
C GLY A 178 -14.95 10.19 5.15
#